data_cb742ea62a30ffa49fe446a7207565f5
#
_entry.id   cb742ea62a30ffa49fe446a7207565f5
#
_cell.length_a   1.000
_cell.length_b   1.000
_cell.length_c   1.000
_cell.angle_alpha   90.00
_cell.angle_beta   90.00
_cell.angle_gamma   90.00
#
_symmetry.space_group_name_H-M   'P 1'
#
loop_
_entity.id
_entity.type
_entity.pdbx_description
1 polymer ?
#
loop_
_entity_poly.entity_id
_entity_poly.type
_entity_poly.pdbx_seq_one_letter_code
_entity_poly.pdbx_strand_id
1 'polypeptide(L)'
;MEKQSNYKELSEDEHIKDKSDFLRGSIKDSLKNPLTGALFPDDVKLIKYHGSYQQYDRDLESERKQKKLEPLYQFMVRVRAAGGVTTPRQWLVLDELSELYGNDTLKLTTRQSFQFHGILKRNLKPTIQKVNEVLLSTLA
;
A
#
# COMPACT_ATOMS: atom_id res chain seq x y z
N MET A 1 18.46 -32.70 -8.79
CA MET A 1 17.17 -33.23 -8.31
C MET A 1 16.94 -32.99 -6.82
N GLU A 2 17.14 -31.76 -6.32
CA GLU A 2 17.03 -31.44 -4.87
C GLU A 2 16.16 -30.22 -4.53
N LYS A 3 15.36 -29.71 -5.47
CA LYS A 3 14.52 -28.52 -5.22
C LYS A 3 13.13 -28.82 -4.64
N GLN A 4 12.72 -30.08 -4.52
CA GLN A 4 11.35 -30.43 -4.08
C GLN A 4 11.20 -30.66 -2.58
N SER A 5 12.27 -30.87 -1.81
CA SER A 5 12.16 -31.21 -0.39
C SER A 5 11.93 -30.00 0.53
N ASN A 6 12.39 -28.81 0.16
CA ASN A 6 12.29 -27.60 1.01
C ASN A 6 10.98 -26.82 0.84
N TYR A 7 10.16 -27.12 -0.17
CA TYR A 7 8.93 -26.38 -0.45
C TYR A 7 7.87 -26.52 0.65
N LYS A 8 7.88 -27.62 1.40
CA LYS A 8 6.94 -27.86 2.50
C LYS A 8 7.30 -27.08 3.78
N GLU A 9 8.51 -26.57 3.89
CA GLU A 9 9.01 -25.83 5.05
C GLU A 9 8.84 -24.31 4.91
N LEU A 10 8.40 -23.84 3.74
CA LEU A 10 8.20 -22.41 3.50
C LEU A 10 6.99 -21.88 4.27
N SER A 11 7.08 -20.64 4.72
CA SER A 11 5.93 -19.95 5.33
C SER A 11 4.83 -19.70 4.30
N GLU A 12 3.60 -19.45 4.78
CA GLU A 12 2.47 -19.10 3.91
C GLU A 12 2.77 -17.89 3.01
N ASP A 13 3.45 -16.88 3.56
CA ASP A 13 3.82 -15.68 2.80
C ASP A 13 4.82 -15.98 1.68
N GLU A 14 5.73 -16.95 1.87
CA GLU A 14 6.65 -17.38 0.82
C GLU A 14 5.97 -18.17 -0.27
N HIS A 15 4.98 -19.00 0.07
CA HIS A 15 4.14 -19.68 -0.93
C HIS A 15 3.34 -18.68 -1.76
N ILE A 16 2.81 -17.62 -1.15
CA ILE A 16 2.10 -16.56 -1.87
C ILE A 16 3.06 -15.82 -2.81
N LYS A 17 4.26 -15.49 -2.34
CA LYS A 17 5.29 -14.84 -3.18
C LYS A 17 5.71 -15.70 -4.36
N ASP A 18 5.95 -16.99 -4.13
CA ASP A 18 6.37 -17.93 -5.18
C ASP A 18 5.36 -18.03 -6.32
N LYS A 19 4.06 -18.00 -5.98
CA LYS A 19 2.97 -18.06 -6.96
C LYS A 19 2.60 -16.71 -7.58
N SER A 20 3.19 -15.62 -7.11
CA SER A 20 2.70 -14.27 -7.38
C SER A 20 3.18 -13.65 -8.69
N ASP A 21 3.95 -14.33 -9.50
CA ASP A 21 4.57 -13.75 -10.72
C ASP A 21 5.30 -12.44 -10.41
N PHE A 22 6.43 -12.54 -9.71
CA PHE A 22 7.27 -11.40 -9.31
C PHE A 22 6.53 -10.35 -8.46
N LEU A 23 5.78 -10.80 -7.46
CA LEU A 23 5.00 -9.98 -6.51
C LEU A 23 3.82 -9.23 -7.15
N ARG A 24 3.42 -9.57 -8.35
CA ARG A 24 2.26 -8.97 -9.02
C ARG A 24 0.95 -9.48 -8.46
N GLY A 25 0.86 -10.79 -8.23
CA GLY A 25 -0.38 -11.43 -7.78
C GLY A 25 -1.57 -11.06 -8.67
N SER A 26 -2.70 -10.89 -8.04
CA SER A 26 -3.93 -10.37 -8.65
C SER A 26 -4.20 -8.89 -8.29
N ILE A 27 -3.18 -8.14 -7.87
CA ILE A 27 -3.32 -6.75 -7.40
C ILE A 27 -4.09 -5.89 -8.41
N LYS A 28 -3.81 -6.05 -9.70
CA LYS A 28 -4.50 -5.30 -10.75
C LYS A 28 -6.02 -5.51 -10.75
N ASP A 29 -6.46 -6.74 -10.53
CA ASP A 29 -7.89 -7.10 -10.50
C ASP A 29 -8.50 -6.72 -9.15
N SER A 30 -7.76 -6.91 -8.08
CA SER A 30 -8.10 -6.47 -6.72
C SER A 30 -8.39 -4.96 -6.66
N LEU A 31 -7.54 -4.15 -7.31
CA LEU A 31 -7.73 -2.69 -7.39
C LEU A 31 -8.96 -2.27 -8.21
N LYS A 32 -9.35 -3.08 -9.19
CA LYS A 32 -10.52 -2.82 -10.06
C LYS A 32 -11.84 -3.26 -9.44
N ASN A 33 -11.82 -4.15 -8.46
CA ASN A 33 -13.03 -4.67 -7.84
C ASN A 33 -13.80 -3.56 -7.10
N PRO A 34 -15.00 -3.18 -7.53
CA PRO A 34 -15.76 -2.09 -6.92
C PRO A 34 -16.57 -2.52 -5.69
N LEU A 35 -16.67 -3.83 -5.43
CA LEU A 35 -17.58 -4.38 -4.40
C LEU A 35 -17.07 -4.19 -2.97
N THR A 36 -15.78 -3.99 -2.79
CA THR A 36 -15.16 -3.79 -1.48
C THR A 36 -14.04 -2.76 -1.55
N GLY A 37 -13.79 -2.07 -0.45
CA GLY A 37 -12.62 -1.20 -0.28
C GLY A 37 -11.33 -1.97 0.00
N ALA A 38 -11.41 -3.27 0.30
CA ALA A 38 -10.26 -4.14 0.55
C ALA A 38 -9.63 -4.69 -0.75
N LEU A 39 -8.40 -5.17 -0.64
CA LEU A 39 -7.76 -6.05 -1.61
C LEU A 39 -8.09 -7.53 -1.31
N PHE A 40 -7.85 -8.40 -2.27
CA PHE A 40 -7.94 -9.85 -2.04
C PHE A 40 -6.90 -10.30 -1.00
N PRO A 41 -7.17 -11.37 -0.22
CA PRO A 41 -6.32 -11.75 0.92
C PRO A 41 -4.83 -11.88 0.61
N ASP A 42 -4.47 -12.55 -0.49
CA ASP A 42 -3.07 -12.72 -0.88
C ASP A 42 -2.45 -11.39 -1.32
N ASP A 43 -3.22 -10.55 -2.00
CA ASP A 43 -2.77 -9.23 -2.44
C ASP A 43 -2.52 -8.27 -1.27
N VAL A 44 -3.23 -8.43 -0.15
CA VAL A 44 -2.95 -7.67 1.09
C VAL A 44 -1.53 -7.95 1.60
N LYS A 45 -1.03 -9.18 1.42
CA LYS A 45 0.34 -9.55 1.78
C LYS A 45 1.34 -9.03 0.75
N LEU A 46 1.03 -9.20 -0.54
CA LEU A 46 1.91 -8.79 -1.63
C LEU A 46 2.10 -7.26 -1.73
N ILE A 47 1.05 -6.49 -1.50
CA ILE A 47 1.11 -5.03 -1.64
C ILE A 47 2.09 -4.37 -0.66
N LYS A 48 2.44 -5.04 0.44
CA LYS A 48 3.44 -4.58 1.40
C LYS A 48 4.82 -4.42 0.77
N TYR A 49 5.17 -5.32 -0.16
CA TYR A 49 6.43 -5.26 -0.91
C TYR A 49 6.47 -4.10 -1.91
N HIS A 50 5.30 -3.57 -2.27
CA HIS A 50 5.14 -2.35 -3.06
C HIS A 50 5.03 -1.08 -2.19
N GLY A 51 5.27 -1.20 -0.87
CA GLY A 51 5.28 -0.09 0.08
C GLY A 51 3.91 0.39 0.53
N SER A 52 2.86 -0.38 0.28
CA SER A 52 1.50 -0.03 0.67
C SER A 52 0.94 -1.03 1.68
N TYR A 53 0.19 -0.54 2.67
CA TYR A 53 -0.35 -1.37 3.74
C TYR A 53 -1.84 -1.11 3.88
N GLN A 54 -2.65 -2.16 3.73
CA GLN A 54 -4.08 -2.07 3.98
C GLN A 54 -4.33 -1.94 5.49
N GLN A 55 -5.13 -0.96 5.83
CA GLN A 55 -5.59 -0.64 7.17
C GLN A 55 -7.10 -0.35 7.12
N TYR A 56 -7.70 -0.05 8.24
CA TYR A 56 -9.06 0.46 8.30
C TYR A 56 -9.18 1.53 9.39
N ASP A 57 -10.17 2.39 9.24
CA ASP A 57 -10.47 3.43 10.21
C ASP A 57 -11.12 2.81 11.45
N ARG A 58 -10.39 2.83 12.57
CA ARG A 58 -10.84 2.24 13.84
C ARG A 58 -11.89 3.11 14.53
N ASP A 59 -11.86 4.41 14.33
CA ASP A 59 -12.78 5.34 14.97
C ASP A 59 -14.21 5.15 14.44
N LEU A 60 -14.32 4.78 13.16
CA LEU A 60 -15.59 4.49 12.49
C LEU A 60 -16.01 3.02 12.57
N GLU A 61 -15.20 2.13 13.15
CA GLU A 61 -15.45 0.68 13.15
C GLU A 61 -16.81 0.34 13.79
N SER A 62 -17.08 0.86 14.99
CA SER A 62 -18.30 0.59 15.75
C SER A 62 -19.55 1.07 15.02
N GLU A 63 -19.51 2.28 14.47
CA GLU A 63 -20.63 2.86 13.71
C GLU A 63 -20.91 2.05 12.45
N ARG A 64 -19.88 1.71 11.69
CA ARG A 64 -20.01 0.94 10.45
C ARG A 64 -20.53 -0.47 10.72
N LYS A 65 -20.08 -1.11 11.80
CA LYS A 65 -20.58 -2.42 12.22
C LYS A 65 -22.07 -2.39 12.59
N GLN A 66 -22.52 -1.36 13.30
CA GLN A 66 -23.94 -1.17 13.61
C GLN A 66 -24.79 -1.02 12.34
N LYS A 67 -24.25 -0.31 11.33
CA LYS A 67 -24.90 -0.12 10.03
C LYS A 67 -24.73 -1.31 9.08
N LYS A 68 -24.12 -2.42 9.51
CA LYS A 68 -23.82 -3.60 8.69
C LYS A 68 -22.98 -3.26 7.42
N LEU A 69 -22.11 -2.27 7.52
CA LEU A 69 -21.18 -1.89 6.47
C LEU A 69 -19.81 -2.54 6.71
N GLU A 70 -19.06 -2.78 5.63
CA GLU A 70 -17.67 -3.21 5.76
C GLU A 70 -16.81 -2.14 6.48
N PRO A 71 -15.67 -2.51 7.11
CA PRO A 71 -14.74 -1.53 7.64
C PRO A 71 -14.36 -0.49 6.57
N LEU A 72 -14.10 0.75 6.97
CA LEU A 72 -13.58 1.76 6.05
C LEU A 72 -12.11 1.46 5.77
N TYR A 73 -11.86 0.65 4.74
CA TYR A 73 -10.51 0.30 4.34
C TYR A 73 -9.77 1.50 3.77
N GLN A 74 -8.54 1.66 4.22
CA GLN A 74 -7.61 2.72 3.81
C GLN A 74 -6.23 2.12 3.64
N PHE A 75 -5.35 2.85 2.94
CA PHE A 75 -3.98 2.43 2.74
C PHE A 75 -3.01 3.46 3.32
N MET A 76 -2.01 2.96 4.02
CA MET A 76 -0.79 3.69 4.27
C MET A 76 0.17 3.43 3.11
N VAL A 77 0.75 4.48 2.54
CA VAL A 77 1.76 4.38 1.47
C VAL A 77 3.07 4.96 1.97
N ARG A 78 4.13 4.17 1.91
CA ARG A 78 5.49 4.60 2.24
C ARG A 78 6.18 5.09 0.98
N VAL A 79 6.79 6.26 1.07
CA VAL A 79 7.61 6.83 0.00
C VAL A 79 9.07 6.82 0.44
N ARG A 80 9.94 6.21 -0.34
CA ARG A 80 11.39 6.20 -0.09
C ARG A 80 12.03 7.47 -0.64
N ALA A 81 12.82 8.13 0.21
CA ALA A 81 13.70 9.21 -0.19
C ALA A 81 15.15 8.76 0.04
N ALA A 82 15.92 8.58 -1.02
CA ALA A 82 17.30 8.10 -0.93
C ALA A 82 18.15 9.04 -0.05
N GLY A 83 18.75 8.49 1.00
CA GLY A 83 19.54 9.26 1.96
C GLY A 83 18.75 10.33 2.72
N GLY A 84 17.43 10.31 2.69
CA GLY A 84 16.58 11.34 3.29
C GLY A 84 16.60 12.69 2.57
N VAL A 85 17.12 12.73 1.34
CA VAL A 85 17.23 13.96 0.56
C VAL A 85 16.06 14.07 -0.40
N THR A 86 15.39 15.23 -0.39
CA THR A 86 14.30 15.55 -1.31
C THR A 86 14.49 16.94 -1.89
N THR A 87 14.10 17.09 -3.16
CA THR A 87 14.03 18.42 -3.80
C THR A 87 12.77 19.15 -3.38
N PRO A 88 12.75 20.49 -3.49
CA PRO A 88 11.53 21.29 -3.25
C PRO A 88 10.34 20.81 -4.08
N ARG A 89 10.56 20.45 -5.34
CA ARG A 89 9.52 19.91 -6.23
C ARG A 89 8.95 18.60 -5.70
N GLN A 90 9.80 17.68 -5.27
CA GLN A 90 9.36 16.41 -4.68
C GLN A 90 8.52 16.65 -3.42
N TRP A 91 8.98 17.54 -2.54
CA TRP A 91 8.25 17.91 -1.34
C TRP A 91 6.86 18.45 -1.65
N LEU A 92 6.75 19.43 -2.54
CA LEU A 92 5.48 20.04 -2.94
C LEU A 92 4.49 19.00 -3.50
N VAL A 93 4.97 18.07 -4.33
CA VAL A 93 4.11 17.00 -4.85
C VAL A 93 3.63 16.05 -3.76
N LEU A 94 4.50 15.71 -2.78
CA LEU A 94 4.08 14.86 -1.67
C LEU A 94 3.06 15.56 -0.77
N ASP A 95 3.24 16.85 -0.52
CA ASP A 95 2.30 17.67 0.23
C ASP A 95 0.93 17.72 -0.46
N GLU A 96 0.88 18.08 -1.74
CA GLU A 96 -0.33 18.08 -2.56
C GLU A 96 -1.04 16.70 -2.58
N LEU A 97 -0.29 15.60 -2.66
CA LEU A 97 -0.86 14.26 -2.64
C LEU A 97 -1.48 13.90 -1.29
N SER A 98 -0.91 14.39 -0.18
CA SER A 98 -1.46 14.16 1.15
C SER A 98 -2.83 14.84 1.33
N GLU A 99 -3.01 16.03 0.77
CA GLU A 99 -4.28 16.75 0.75
C GLU A 99 -5.29 16.11 -0.21
N LEU A 100 -4.84 15.79 -1.43
CA LEU A 100 -5.74 15.35 -2.50
C LEU A 100 -6.26 13.92 -2.31
N TYR A 101 -5.42 13.00 -1.85
CA TYR A 101 -5.73 11.58 -1.78
C TYR A 101 -5.59 10.97 -0.38
N GLY A 102 -4.86 11.61 0.51
CA GLY A 102 -4.63 11.18 1.88
C GLY A 102 -5.65 11.74 2.87
N ASN A 103 -5.24 11.76 4.12
CA ASN A 103 -5.97 12.32 5.25
C ASN A 103 -5.44 13.69 5.67
N ASP A 104 -4.90 14.46 4.74
CA ASP A 104 -4.36 15.80 4.98
C ASP A 104 -3.12 15.82 5.91
N THR A 105 -2.43 14.69 6.00
CA THR A 105 -1.18 14.58 6.77
C THR A 105 -0.08 13.91 5.96
N LEU A 106 1.10 14.51 5.98
CA LEU A 106 2.33 13.93 5.46
C LEU A 106 3.27 13.65 6.65
N LYS A 107 3.55 12.37 6.90
CA LYS A 107 4.39 11.97 8.03
C LYS A 107 5.83 11.72 7.60
N LEU A 108 6.77 12.24 8.38
CA LEU A 108 8.18 11.87 8.32
C LEU A 108 8.43 10.68 9.24
N THR A 109 9.27 9.75 8.80
CA THR A 109 9.59 8.56 9.57
C THR A 109 11.03 8.54 10.05
N THR A 110 11.33 7.71 11.04
CA THR A 110 12.69 7.48 11.53
C THR A 110 13.62 6.85 10.48
N ARG A 111 13.06 6.35 9.38
CA ARG A 111 13.82 5.84 8.21
C ARG A 111 14.11 6.92 7.17
N GLN A 112 13.91 8.20 7.52
CA GLN A 112 14.10 9.32 6.59
C GLN A 112 13.24 9.15 5.33
N SER A 113 11.99 8.72 5.53
CA SER A 113 10.99 8.46 4.50
C SER A 113 9.72 9.22 4.79
N PHE A 114 8.79 9.22 3.83
CA PHE A 114 7.47 9.80 4.01
C PHE A 114 6.40 8.71 4.11
N GLN A 115 5.29 9.03 4.75
CA GLN A 115 4.11 8.17 4.76
C GLN A 115 2.86 9.00 4.53
N PHE A 116 2.04 8.50 3.59
CA PHE A 116 0.65 8.90 3.45
C PHE A 116 -0.24 7.97 4.25
N HIS A 117 -1.31 8.52 4.81
CA HIS A 117 -2.37 7.77 5.48
C HIS A 117 -3.73 8.13 4.90
N GLY A 118 -4.71 7.26 5.07
CA GLY A 118 -6.08 7.52 4.61
C GLY A 118 -6.31 7.36 3.11
N ILE A 119 -5.33 6.84 2.35
CA ILE A 119 -5.49 6.62 0.91
C ILE A 119 -6.59 5.57 0.67
N LEU A 120 -7.62 5.90 -0.08
CA LEU A 120 -8.62 4.92 -0.51
C LEU A 120 -8.12 4.06 -1.66
N LYS A 121 -8.63 2.84 -1.79
CA LYS A 121 -8.21 1.87 -2.83
C LYS A 121 -8.20 2.49 -4.24
N ARG A 122 -9.23 3.26 -4.60
CA ARG A 122 -9.33 3.93 -5.90
C ARG A 122 -8.20 4.94 -6.17
N ASN A 123 -7.64 5.51 -5.11
CA ASN A 123 -6.60 6.54 -5.18
C ASN A 123 -5.18 5.95 -5.06
N LEU A 124 -5.04 4.65 -4.75
CA LEU A 124 -3.74 4.03 -4.52
C LEU A 124 -2.86 4.10 -5.78
N LYS A 125 -3.40 3.69 -6.92
CA LYS A 125 -2.66 3.73 -8.20
C LYS A 125 -2.24 5.14 -8.59
N PRO A 126 -3.13 6.17 -8.64
CA PRO A 126 -2.71 7.53 -8.98
C PRO A 126 -1.71 8.11 -7.99
N THR A 127 -1.81 7.80 -6.69
CA THR A 127 -0.81 8.22 -5.70
C THR A 127 0.58 7.69 -6.04
N ILE A 128 0.70 6.37 -6.30
CA ILE A 128 2.00 5.75 -6.64
C ILE A 128 2.54 6.31 -7.96
N GLN A 129 1.68 6.52 -8.96
CA GLN A 129 2.09 7.11 -10.24
C GLN A 129 2.68 8.50 -10.06
N LYS A 130 2.04 9.36 -9.27
CA LYS A 130 2.52 10.72 -8.98
C LYS A 130 3.85 10.73 -8.23
N VAL A 131 4.01 9.83 -7.26
CA VAL A 131 5.30 9.63 -6.57
C VAL A 131 6.41 9.26 -7.56
N ASN A 132 6.14 8.35 -8.49
CA ASN A 132 7.12 7.93 -9.49
C ASN A 132 7.44 9.04 -10.51
N GLU A 133 6.47 9.88 -10.88
CA GLU A 133 6.68 11.02 -11.79
C GLU A 133 7.73 12.02 -11.27
N VAL A 134 7.89 12.12 -9.95
CA VAL A 134 8.93 12.97 -9.33
C VAL A 134 10.17 12.20 -8.93
N LEU A 135 10.39 11.02 -9.52
CA LEU A 135 11.56 10.17 -9.33
C LEU A 135 11.74 9.66 -7.88
N LEU A 136 10.66 9.51 -7.16
CA LEU A 136 10.61 8.79 -5.88
C LEU A 136 10.01 7.40 -6.08
N SER A 137 10.12 6.53 -5.08
CA SER A 137 9.65 5.16 -5.14
C SER A 137 8.88 4.78 -3.88
N THR A 138 7.95 3.85 -4.02
CA THR A 138 7.24 3.23 -2.90
C THR A 138 7.72 1.80 -2.63
N LEU A 139 8.65 1.27 -3.44
CA LEU A 139 9.18 -0.07 -3.24
C LEU A 139 9.86 -0.21 -1.88
N ALA A 140 9.56 -1.31 -1.19
CA ALA A 140 10.11 -1.62 0.13
C ALA A 140 11.49 -2.28 0.03
#